data_8b2d7e48a55d5362a7e69f2f61980d8e
#
_entry.id   8b2d7e48a55d5362a7e69f2f61980d8e
#
_cell.length_a   1.000
_cell.length_b   1.000
_cell.length_c   1.000
_cell.angle_alpha   90.00
_cell.angle_beta   90.00
_cell.angle_gamma   90.00
#
_symmetry.space_group_name_H-M   'P 1'
#
loop_
_entity.id
_entity.type
_entity.pdbx_description
1 polymer ?
#
loop_
_entity_poly.entity_id
_entity_poly.type
_entity_poly.pdbx_seq_one_letter_code
_entity_poly.pdbx_strand_id
1 'polypeptide(L)'
;MGYQENFIGALEGAVEITLLNKNVSPATGFLAKDPRLFLPRYTGDEERENAFRIYDAFAYGLEKLIRESRVAENVRRFPVPTWPVDDLSWRTQNRLKLILSMGLHAYLRELCPYANQDELMRDTREKPVLAQLAVPLWNLKNTLGAELPMSYFYYAGCNYYILDTKRPISLENIDVIHTFTGSGDEKWFMKIHQVIDFTIAPAIPELAVAAALS
;
A
#
# COMPACT_ATOMS: atom_id res chain seq x y z
N MET A 1 -17.46 37.95 -18.84
CA MET A 1 -17.80 36.53 -18.58
C MET A 1 -16.73 35.57 -19.13
N GLY A 2 -16.35 35.58 -20.40
CA GLY A 2 -15.47 34.58 -20.97
C GLY A 2 -14.04 34.43 -20.39
N TYR A 3 -13.45 35.46 -19.79
CA TYR A 3 -12.12 35.39 -19.19
C TYR A 3 -12.07 34.61 -17.87
N GLN A 4 -13.11 34.73 -17.05
CA GLN A 4 -13.20 34.03 -15.76
C GLN A 4 -13.48 32.51 -15.99
N GLU A 5 -14.34 32.20 -16.95
CA GLU A 5 -14.63 30.80 -17.30
C GLU A 5 -13.40 30.07 -17.87
N ASN A 6 -12.61 30.75 -18.72
CA ASN A 6 -11.37 30.21 -19.25
C ASN A 6 -10.29 30.03 -18.18
N PHE A 7 -10.21 30.95 -17.20
CA PHE A 7 -9.25 30.85 -16.09
C PHE A 7 -9.59 29.69 -15.16
N ILE A 8 -10.87 29.55 -14.79
CA ILE A 8 -11.34 28.43 -13.94
C ILE A 8 -11.08 27.11 -14.64
N GLY A 9 -11.43 26.95 -15.93
CA GLY A 9 -11.17 25.71 -16.68
C GLY A 9 -9.68 25.36 -16.80
N ALA A 10 -8.81 26.36 -16.95
CA ALA A 10 -7.36 26.13 -16.94
C ALA A 10 -6.84 25.69 -15.58
N LEU A 11 -7.38 26.27 -14.49
CA LEU A 11 -7.04 25.91 -13.12
C LEU A 11 -7.51 24.50 -12.78
N GLU A 12 -8.74 24.13 -13.16
CA GLU A 12 -9.29 22.79 -12.99
C GLU A 12 -8.41 21.75 -13.69
N GLY A 13 -8.00 22.00 -14.95
CA GLY A 13 -7.09 21.12 -15.67
C GLY A 13 -5.72 20.99 -15.00
N ALA A 14 -5.15 22.07 -14.50
CA ALA A 14 -3.86 22.05 -13.78
C ALA A 14 -3.96 21.30 -12.45
N VAL A 15 -5.06 21.48 -11.71
CA VAL A 15 -5.33 20.76 -10.45
C VAL A 15 -5.50 19.28 -10.74
N GLU A 16 -6.28 18.89 -11.76
CA GLU A 16 -6.49 17.50 -12.13
C GLU A 16 -5.17 16.81 -12.49
N ILE A 17 -4.32 17.43 -13.31
CA ILE A 17 -2.98 16.91 -13.65
C ILE A 17 -2.13 16.77 -12.39
N THR A 18 -2.17 17.74 -11.47
CA THR A 18 -1.41 17.67 -10.22
C THR A 18 -1.89 16.53 -9.33
N LEU A 19 -3.20 16.35 -9.19
CA LEU A 19 -3.77 15.25 -8.41
C LEU A 19 -3.42 13.89 -9.02
N LEU A 20 -3.53 13.74 -10.34
CA LEU A 20 -3.15 12.50 -11.04
C LEU A 20 -1.66 12.17 -10.84
N ASN A 21 -0.78 13.18 -10.89
CA ASN A 21 0.64 13.01 -10.62
C ASN A 21 0.94 12.60 -9.16
N LYS A 22 0.00 12.85 -8.24
CA LYS A 22 0.05 12.40 -6.83
C LYS A 22 -0.74 11.11 -6.60
N ASN A 23 -1.18 10.44 -7.67
CA ASN A 23 -2.02 9.23 -7.61
C ASN A 23 -3.38 9.44 -6.91
N VAL A 24 -3.89 10.66 -6.93
CA VAL A 24 -5.24 11.01 -6.47
C VAL A 24 -6.15 11.15 -7.67
N SER A 25 -7.33 10.56 -7.64
CA SER A 25 -8.26 10.62 -8.76
C SER A 25 -9.72 10.87 -8.34
N PRO A 26 -10.54 11.47 -9.22
CA PRO A 26 -11.97 11.62 -8.97
C PRO A 26 -12.71 10.28 -8.84
N ALA A 27 -12.12 9.20 -9.33
CA ALA A 27 -12.74 7.88 -9.30
C ALA A 27 -12.42 7.08 -8.03
N THR A 28 -11.24 7.28 -7.45
CA THR A 28 -10.75 6.46 -6.33
C THR A 28 -10.29 7.27 -5.11
N GLY A 29 -10.33 8.61 -5.21
CA GLY A 29 -9.82 9.48 -4.15
C GLY A 29 -8.34 9.27 -3.92
N PHE A 30 -7.97 9.00 -2.68
CA PHE A 30 -6.60 8.69 -2.26
C PHE A 30 -6.25 7.20 -2.40
N LEU A 31 -7.19 6.36 -2.81
CA LEU A 31 -6.94 4.92 -2.97
C LEU A 31 -6.18 4.63 -4.26
N ALA A 32 -5.37 3.60 -4.23
CA ALA A 32 -4.65 3.13 -5.41
C ALA A 32 -5.65 2.70 -6.49
N LYS A 33 -5.50 3.24 -7.69
CA LYS A 33 -6.30 2.78 -8.83
C LYS A 33 -5.91 1.35 -9.18
N ASP A 34 -6.86 0.41 -9.04
CA ASP A 34 -6.71 -0.98 -9.43
C ASP A 34 -5.46 -1.65 -8.80
N PRO A 35 -5.45 -1.85 -7.45
CA PRO A 35 -4.34 -2.49 -6.76
C PRO A 35 -4.16 -3.93 -7.25
N ARG A 36 -2.89 -4.39 -7.30
CA ARG A 36 -2.60 -5.76 -7.71
C ARG A 36 -2.89 -6.75 -6.60
N LEU A 37 -3.59 -7.82 -6.94
CA LEU A 37 -3.77 -8.98 -6.05
C LEU A 37 -2.47 -9.79 -5.91
N PHE A 38 -1.71 -9.91 -7.00
CA PHE A 38 -0.48 -10.68 -7.06
C PHE A 38 0.65 -9.90 -7.72
N LEU A 39 1.87 -10.21 -7.32
CA LEU A 39 3.06 -9.78 -8.06
C LEU A 39 3.11 -10.48 -9.44
N PRO A 40 3.77 -9.89 -10.45
CA PRO A 40 3.89 -10.50 -11.77
C PRO A 40 4.56 -11.88 -11.70
N ARG A 41 3.96 -12.89 -12.35
CA ARG A 41 4.49 -14.25 -12.39
C ARG A 41 5.55 -14.46 -13.48
N TYR A 42 5.51 -13.61 -14.51
CA TYR A 42 6.41 -13.68 -15.66
C TYR A 42 7.03 -12.30 -15.87
N THR A 43 8.31 -12.19 -15.67
CA THR A 43 9.08 -10.94 -15.82
C THR A 43 10.23 -11.09 -16.80
N GLY A 44 10.53 -12.32 -17.22
CA GLY A 44 11.72 -12.65 -18.01
C GLY A 44 13.00 -12.73 -17.16
N ASP A 45 12.87 -12.71 -15.83
CA ASP A 45 13.95 -12.77 -14.86
C ASP A 45 13.58 -13.79 -13.78
N GLU A 46 14.23 -14.95 -13.79
CA GLU A 46 13.90 -16.09 -12.91
C GLU A 46 14.12 -15.76 -11.42
N GLU A 47 15.15 -14.98 -11.09
CA GLU A 47 15.42 -14.56 -9.72
C GLU A 47 14.27 -13.70 -9.19
N ARG A 48 13.82 -12.72 -9.98
CA ARG A 48 12.70 -11.83 -9.67
C ARG A 48 11.38 -12.59 -9.53
N GLU A 49 11.12 -13.51 -10.44
CA GLU A 49 9.91 -14.35 -10.42
C GLU A 49 9.87 -15.24 -9.18
N ASN A 50 11.00 -15.81 -8.80
CA ASN A 50 11.12 -16.60 -7.57
C ASN A 50 10.91 -15.74 -6.32
N ALA A 51 11.51 -14.55 -6.27
CA ALA A 51 11.31 -13.59 -5.18
C ALA A 51 9.83 -13.21 -5.04
N PHE A 52 9.16 -12.91 -6.14
CA PHE A 52 7.74 -12.54 -6.15
C PHE A 52 6.83 -13.68 -5.67
N ARG A 53 7.13 -14.93 -6.04
CA ARG A 53 6.39 -16.08 -5.51
C ARG A 53 6.55 -16.24 -3.99
N ILE A 54 7.76 -16.01 -3.47
CA ILE A 54 8.03 -16.07 -2.03
C ILE A 54 7.26 -14.95 -1.29
N TYR A 55 7.30 -13.73 -1.80
CA TYR A 55 6.61 -12.59 -1.20
C TYR A 55 5.08 -12.75 -1.20
N ASP A 56 4.48 -13.17 -2.31
CA ASP A 56 3.04 -13.43 -2.37
C ASP A 56 2.63 -14.59 -1.45
N ALA A 57 3.39 -15.71 -1.45
CA ALA A 57 3.11 -16.84 -0.56
C ALA A 57 3.16 -16.42 0.92
N PHE A 58 4.14 -15.60 1.29
CA PHE A 58 4.22 -15.01 2.64
C PHE A 58 2.99 -14.15 2.95
N ALA A 59 2.63 -13.24 2.06
CA ALA A 59 1.54 -12.29 2.27
C ALA A 59 0.18 -13.00 2.45
N TYR A 60 -0.10 -14.01 1.62
CA TYR A 60 -1.32 -14.82 1.76
C TYR A 60 -1.29 -15.78 2.95
N GLY A 61 -0.10 -16.11 3.46
CA GLY A 61 0.08 -16.91 4.67
C GLY A 61 0.21 -16.10 5.96
N LEU A 62 0.23 -14.76 5.90
CA LEU A 62 0.65 -13.89 7.00
C LEU A 62 -0.14 -14.11 8.29
N GLU A 63 -1.47 -14.18 8.22
CA GLU A 63 -2.34 -14.44 9.38
C GLU A 63 -1.96 -15.73 10.11
N LYS A 64 -1.70 -16.79 9.35
CA LYS A 64 -1.27 -18.07 9.88
C LYS A 64 0.11 -17.98 10.52
N LEU A 65 1.04 -17.31 9.85
CA LEU A 65 2.41 -17.13 10.35
C LEU A 65 2.45 -16.32 11.65
N ILE A 66 1.62 -15.29 11.77
CA ILE A 66 1.47 -14.50 13.01
C ILE A 66 0.95 -15.38 14.14
N ARG A 67 -0.12 -16.13 13.89
CA ARG A 67 -0.73 -17.03 14.89
C ARG A 67 0.22 -18.12 15.36
N GLU A 68 1.12 -18.58 14.48
CA GLU A 68 2.10 -19.61 14.78
C GLU A 68 3.44 -19.06 15.28
N SER A 69 3.60 -17.72 15.41
CA SER A 69 4.86 -17.04 15.76
C SER A 69 6.03 -17.45 14.85
N ARG A 70 5.80 -17.47 13.53
CA ARG A 70 6.76 -17.91 12.51
C ARG A 70 7.10 -16.86 11.47
N VAL A 71 6.74 -15.61 11.74
CA VAL A 71 7.03 -14.50 10.81
C VAL A 71 8.52 -14.31 10.64
N ALA A 72 9.27 -14.23 11.74
CA ALA A 72 10.72 -14.01 11.71
C ALA A 72 11.46 -15.14 10.97
N GLU A 73 11.05 -16.40 11.17
CA GLU A 73 11.59 -17.54 10.43
C GLU A 73 11.40 -17.38 8.92
N ASN A 74 10.19 -16.99 8.50
CA ASN A 74 9.85 -16.85 7.10
C ASN A 74 10.52 -15.64 6.44
N VAL A 75 10.57 -14.50 7.14
CA VAL A 75 11.25 -13.29 6.66
C VAL A 75 12.75 -13.54 6.42
N ARG A 76 13.43 -14.35 7.24
CA ARG A 76 14.85 -14.71 7.02
C ARG A 76 15.09 -15.47 5.72
N ARG A 77 14.04 -16.07 5.13
CA ARG A 77 14.11 -16.77 3.85
C ARG A 77 13.82 -15.88 2.65
N PHE A 78 13.46 -14.62 2.87
CA PHE A 78 13.26 -13.69 1.77
C PHE A 78 14.58 -13.48 1.03
N PRO A 79 14.56 -13.45 -0.30
CA PRO A 79 15.71 -12.98 -1.04
C PRO A 79 15.95 -11.49 -0.78
N VAL A 80 17.20 -11.07 -0.76
CA VAL A 80 17.55 -9.65 -0.85
C VAL A 80 17.61 -9.32 -2.33
N PRO A 81 16.72 -8.46 -2.87
CA PRO A 81 16.71 -8.17 -4.30
C PRO A 81 18.04 -7.59 -4.78
N THR A 82 18.59 -8.15 -5.84
CA THR A 82 19.77 -7.63 -6.56
C THR A 82 19.36 -6.78 -7.77
N TRP A 83 18.10 -6.91 -8.21
CA TRP A 83 17.51 -6.17 -9.32
C TRP A 83 16.93 -4.82 -8.87
N PRO A 84 16.96 -3.79 -9.75
CA PRO A 84 16.44 -2.47 -9.43
C PRO A 84 14.91 -2.48 -9.30
N VAL A 85 14.39 -1.84 -8.24
CA VAL A 85 12.93 -1.75 -8.01
C VAL A 85 12.26 -0.67 -8.87
N ASP A 86 13.01 0.29 -9.37
CA ASP A 86 12.58 1.35 -10.29
C ASP A 86 12.22 0.84 -11.69
N ASP A 87 12.73 -0.32 -12.09
CA ASP A 87 12.30 -1.02 -13.31
C ASP A 87 10.88 -1.59 -13.22
N LEU A 88 10.32 -1.68 -12.01
CA LEU A 88 8.99 -2.22 -11.80
C LEU A 88 7.92 -1.17 -12.10
N SER A 89 6.77 -1.62 -12.63
CA SER A 89 5.61 -0.75 -12.75
C SER A 89 5.19 -0.22 -11.37
N TRP A 90 4.66 1.01 -11.32
CA TRP A 90 4.14 1.63 -10.10
C TRP A 90 3.20 0.70 -9.30
N ARG A 91 2.32 -0.03 -9.98
CA ARG A 91 1.43 -1.02 -9.36
C ARG A 91 2.19 -2.16 -8.69
N THR A 92 3.26 -2.65 -9.32
CA THR A 92 4.09 -3.72 -8.76
C THR A 92 4.89 -3.23 -7.56
N GLN A 93 5.43 -2.02 -7.64
CA GLN A 93 6.15 -1.37 -6.53
C GLN A 93 5.24 -1.20 -5.30
N ASN A 94 4.00 -0.70 -5.49
CA ASN A 94 3.05 -0.56 -4.38
C ASN A 94 2.63 -1.90 -3.80
N ARG A 95 2.42 -2.91 -4.64
CA ARG A 95 2.12 -4.27 -4.17
C ARG A 95 3.28 -4.82 -3.33
N LEU A 96 4.50 -4.70 -3.83
CA LEU A 96 5.70 -5.15 -3.12
C LEU A 96 5.88 -4.39 -1.81
N LYS A 97 5.69 -3.08 -1.81
CA LYS A 97 5.78 -2.25 -0.60
C LYS A 97 4.72 -2.63 0.43
N LEU A 98 3.48 -2.89 0.03
CA LEU A 98 2.43 -3.39 0.92
C LEU A 98 2.89 -4.68 1.62
N ILE A 99 3.32 -5.68 0.85
CA ILE A 99 3.74 -6.99 1.39
C ILE A 99 4.91 -6.83 2.38
N LEU A 100 5.95 -6.10 1.98
CA LEU A 100 7.14 -5.91 2.81
C LEU A 100 6.87 -5.07 4.05
N SER A 101 6.00 -4.06 3.96
CA SER A 101 5.59 -3.24 5.10
C SER A 101 4.78 -4.06 6.11
N MET A 102 3.83 -4.86 5.65
CA MET A 102 3.11 -5.79 6.53
C MET A 102 4.07 -6.81 7.15
N GLY A 103 5.01 -7.34 6.37
CA GLY A 103 6.05 -8.23 6.85
C GLY A 103 6.92 -7.60 7.93
N LEU A 104 7.32 -6.34 7.75
CA LEU A 104 8.10 -5.59 8.74
C LEU A 104 7.32 -5.41 10.05
N HIS A 105 6.07 -4.97 9.98
CA HIS A 105 5.24 -4.78 11.18
C HIS A 105 5.01 -6.08 11.94
N ALA A 106 4.69 -7.15 11.22
CA ALA A 106 4.50 -8.47 11.83
C ALA A 106 5.81 -9.00 12.45
N TYR A 107 6.95 -8.81 11.76
CA TYR A 107 8.27 -9.19 12.25
C TYR A 107 8.63 -8.45 13.54
N LEU A 108 8.47 -7.12 13.56
CA LEU A 108 8.75 -6.33 14.76
C LEU A 108 7.83 -6.71 15.92
N ARG A 109 6.56 -6.96 15.64
CA ARG A 109 5.58 -7.39 16.65
C ARG A 109 5.90 -8.76 17.24
N GLU A 110 6.41 -9.69 16.43
CA GLU A 110 6.84 -11.01 16.91
C GLU A 110 8.08 -10.90 17.80
N LEU A 111 9.03 -10.01 17.47
CA LEU A 111 10.22 -9.78 18.28
C LEU A 111 9.92 -9.08 19.61
N CYS A 112 8.94 -8.17 19.62
CA CYS A 112 8.60 -7.31 20.75
C CYS A 112 7.07 -7.32 21.01
N PRO A 113 6.49 -8.46 21.44
CA PRO A 113 5.04 -8.64 21.46
C PRO A 113 4.31 -7.76 22.50
N TYR A 114 5.02 -7.29 23.52
CA TYR A 114 4.46 -6.50 24.62
C TYR A 114 5.06 -5.10 24.73
N ALA A 115 5.95 -4.74 23.83
CA ALA A 115 6.61 -3.43 23.88
C ALA A 115 5.59 -2.32 23.58
N ASN A 116 5.62 -1.27 24.40
CA ASN A 116 5.04 0.01 24.01
C ASN A 116 5.93 0.63 22.91
N GLN A 117 5.48 1.74 22.33
CA GLN A 117 6.17 2.35 21.19
C GLN A 117 7.64 2.71 21.52
N ASP A 118 7.92 3.18 22.74
CA ASP A 118 9.26 3.56 23.16
C ASP A 118 10.17 2.35 23.35
N GLU A 119 9.64 1.26 23.90
CA GLU A 119 10.35 -0.02 24.04
C GLU A 119 10.63 -0.64 22.68
N LEU A 120 9.65 -0.61 21.75
CA LEU A 120 9.83 -1.07 20.39
C LEU A 120 10.95 -0.29 19.68
N MET A 121 10.99 1.04 19.82
CA MET A 121 12.02 1.90 19.24
C MET A 121 13.38 1.67 19.86
N ARG A 122 13.47 1.31 21.14
CA ARG A 122 14.72 0.96 21.81
C ARG A 122 15.24 -0.39 21.35
N ASP A 123 14.38 -1.39 21.34
CA ASP A 123 14.70 -2.78 20.99
C ASP A 123 15.09 -2.93 19.50
N THR A 124 14.53 -2.11 18.62
CA THR A 124 14.91 -2.07 17.19
C THR A 124 16.32 -1.49 16.96
N ARG A 125 16.85 -0.69 17.89
CA ARG A 125 18.26 -0.25 17.83
C ARG A 125 19.22 -1.38 18.18
N GLU A 126 18.82 -2.29 19.05
CA GLU A 126 19.61 -3.45 19.48
C GLU A 126 19.42 -4.66 18.55
N LYS A 127 18.26 -4.77 17.93
CA LYS A 127 17.91 -5.83 16.97
C LYS A 127 17.69 -5.23 15.58
N PRO A 128 18.73 -5.14 14.75
CA PRO A 128 18.62 -4.51 13.45
C PRO A 128 17.57 -5.22 12.58
N VAL A 129 16.84 -4.44 11.81
CA VAL A 129 15.91 -4.96 10.80
C VAL A 129 16.71 -5.78 9.79
N LEU A 130 16.21 -6.97 9.49
CA LEU A 130 16.86 -7.87 8.54
C LEU A 130 17.02 -7.21 7.15
N ALA A 131 18.16 -7.45 6.49
CA ALA A 131 18.44 -6.94 5.16
C ALA A 131 17.36 -7.31 4.14
N GLN A 132 16.73 -8.47 4.33
CA GLN A 132 15.62 -8.97 3.52
C GLN A 132 14.38 -8.05 3.50
N LEU A 133 14.19 -7.25 4.55
CA LEU A 133 13.15 -6.23 4.62
C LEU A 133 13.71 -4.82 4.40
N ALA A 134 14.85 -4.52 5.04
CA ALA A 134 15.40 -3.18 5.03
C ALA A 134 15.81 -2.71 3.63
N VAL A 135 16.52 -3.54 2.87
CA VAL A 135 17.04 -3.17 1.55
C VAL A 135 15.91 -2.89 0.55
N PRO A 136 14.96 -3.82 0.30
CA PRO A 136 13.90 -3.55 -0.67
C PRO A 136 12.95 -2.43 -0.22
N LEU A 137 12.66 -2.30 1.09
CA LEU A 137 11.84 -1.19 1.58
C LEU A 137 12.51 0.17 1.41
N TRP A 138 13.83 0.24 1.64
CA TRP A 138 14.60 1.47 1.42
C TRP A 138 14.61 1.88 -0.06
N ASN A 139 14.82 0.92 -0.95
CA ASN A 139 14.78 1.18 -2.40
C ASN A 139 13.39 1.64 -2.84
N LEU A 140 12.33 0.96 -2.40
CA LEU A 140 10.94 1.36 -2.68
C LEU A 140 10.58 2.72 -2.09
N LYS A 141 11.08 3.08 -0.89
CA LYS A 141 10.92 4.42 -0.33
C LYS A 141 11.46 5.48 -1.28
N ASN A 142 12.67 5.30 -1.76
CA ASN A 142 13.32 6.28 -2.62
C ASN A 142 12.62 6.40 -3.98
N THR A 143 12.22 5.29 -4.59
CA THR A 143 11.53 5.26 -5.89
C THR A 143 10.10 5.83 -5.80
N LEU A 144 9.35 5.48 -4.77
CA LEU A 144 7.95 5.91 -4.60
C LEU A 144 7.83 7.28 -3.90
N GLY A 145 8.93 7.83 -3.35
CA GLY A 145 8.88 9.03 -2.53
C GLY A 145 8.02 8.87 -1.27
N ALA A 146 7.90 7.66 -0.76
CA ALA A 146 6.95 7.31 0.30
C ALA A 146 7.67 7.02 1.62
N GLU A 147 7.07 7.46 2.73
CA GLU A 147 7.62 7.24 4.06
C GLU A 147 7.66 5.75 4.45
N LEU A 148 8.57 5.42 5.35
CA LEU A 148 8.64 4.15 6.04
C LEU A 148 8.11 4.33 7.48
N PRO A 149 7.55 3.27 8.08
CA PRO A 149 7.34 1.92 7.53
C PRO A 149 6.04 1.79 6.69
N MET A 150 4.87 1.65 7.28
CA MET A 150 3.59 1.52 6.59
C MET A 150 2.73 2.73 6.90
N SER A 151 2.20 3.38 5.86
CA SER A 151 1.21 4.43 5.99
C SER A 151 -0.20 3.86 5.83
N TYR A 152 -1.20 4.66 6.19
CA TYR A 152 -2.61 4.38 5.92
C TYR A 152 -2.86 4.01 4.45
N PHE A 153 -2.19 4.71 3.50
CA PHE A 153 -2.29 4.41 2.07
C PHE A 153 -1.92 2.96 1.74
N TYR A 154 -0.88 2.40 2.35
CA TYR A 154 -0.51 1.00 2.12
C TYR A 154 -1.40 0.03 2.89
N TYR A 155 -1.81 0.38 4.12
CA TYR A 155 -2.64 -0.50 4.93
C TYR A 155 -4.07 -0.63 4.39
N ALA A 156 -4.66 0.46 3.95
CA ALA A 156 -6.03 0.49 3.42
C ALA A 156 -6.07 0.82 1.92
N GLY A 157 -5.39 1.88 1.48
CA GLY A 157 -5.51 2.43 0.13
C GLY A 157 -4.97 1.57 -1.01
N CYS A 158 -3.97 0.70 -0.75
CA CYS A 158 -3.47 -0.29 -1.72
C CYS A 158 -3.94 -1.72 -1.43
N ASN A 159 -4.71 -1.93 -0.38
CA ASN A 159 -5.02 -3.25 0.19
C ASN A 159 -6.48 -3.64 0.00
N TYR A 160 -7.01 -3.45 -1.19
CA TYR A 160 -8.40 -3.78 -1.51
C TYR A 160 -8.56 -4.36 -2.90
N TYR A 161 -9.71 -4.97 -3.15
CA TYR A 161 -10.19 -5.32 -4.48
C TYR A 161 -11.72 -5.23 -4.56
N ILE A 162 -12.23 -5.00 -5.78
CA ILE A 162 -13.65 -4.91 -6.05
C ILE A 162 -14.13 -6.30 -6.47
N LEU A 163 -15.20 -6.78 -5.83
CA LEU A 163 -15.76 -8.12 -6.09
C LEU A 163 -16.44 -8.20 -7.45
N ASP A 164 -17.21 -7.18 -7.80
CA ASP A 164 -17.89 -7.05 -9.08
C ASP A 164 -17.75 -5.62 -9.63
N THR A 165 -16.96 -5.46 -10.68
CA THR A 165 -16.69 -4.16 -11.31
C THR A 165 -17.91 -3.55 -12.01
N LYS A 166 -19.00 -4.30 -12.17
CA LYS A 166 -20.27 -3.81 -12.76
C LYS A 166 -21.22 -3.24 -11.72
N ARG A 167 -20.94 -3.44 -10.44
CA ARG A 167 -21.76 -2.94 -9.34
C ARG A 167 -21.11 -1.70 -8.70
N PRO A 168 -21.91 -0.80 -8.12
CA PRO A 168 -21.38 0.32 -7.35
C PRO A 168 -20.45 -0.14 -6.22
N ILE A 169 -19.49 0.72 -5.86
CA ILE A 169 -18.64 0.50 -4.69
C ILE A 169 -19.51 0.60 -3.43
N SER A 170 -19.42 -0.43 -2.60
CA SER A 170 -20.11 -0.52 -1.32
C SER A 170 -19.35 -1.49 -0.39
N LEU A 171 -19.73 -1.52 0.88
CA LEU A 171 -19.13 -2.46 1.85
C LEU A 171 -19.30 -3.93 1.46
N GLU A 172 -20.35 -4.26 0.70
CA GLU A 172 -20.62 -5.61 0.21
C GLU A 172 -19.89 -5.92 -1.10
N ASN A 173 -19.44 -4.88 -1.82
CA ASN A 173 -18.78 -5.03 -3.12
C ASN A 173 -17.28 -4.76 -3.11
N ILE A 174 -16.69 -4.61 -1.94
CA ILE A 174 -15.25 -4.45 -1.74
C ILE A 174 -14.75 -5.46 -0.70
N ASP A 175 -13.53 -5.97 -0.89
CA ASP A 175 -12.88 -6.77 0.13
C ASP A 175 -11.40 -6.44 0.24
N VAL A 176 -10.76 -6.90 1.31
CA VAL A 176 -9.38 -6.64 1.67
C VAL A 176 -8.48 -7.75 1.16
N ILE A 177 -7.31 -7.40 0.60
CA ILE A 177 -6.38 -8.39 0.07
C ILE A 177 -5.66 -9.12 1.20
N HIS A 178 -5.17 -8.39 2.21
CA HIS A 178 -4.42 -8.95 3.35
C HIS A 178 -4.85 -8.34 4.66
N THR A 179 -4.75 -9.14 5.72
CA THR A 179 -4.97 -8.76 7.12
C THR A 179 -3.84 -9.31 7.99
N PHE A 180 -3.66 -8.73 9.16
CA PHE A 180 -2.75 -9.27 10.18
C PHE A 180 -3.42 -10.38 11.00
N THR A 181 -4.69 -10.20 11.33
CA THR A 181 -5.41 -11.07 12.26
C THR A 181 -6.45 -11.96 11.58
N GLY A 182 -6.90 -11.61 10.38
CA GLY A 182 -8.03 -12.25 9.70
C GLY A 182 -9.37 -11.96 10.35
N SER A 183 -9.43 -11.07 11.36
CA SER A 183 -10.67 -10.78 12.06
C SER A 183 -11.65 -9.97 11.21
N GLY A 184 -12.94 -10.17 11.46
CA GLY A 184 -13.99 -9.37 10.83
C GLY A 184 -13.84 -7.88 11.13
N ASP A 185 -13.42 -7.53 12.36
CA ASP A 185 -13.24 -6.15 12.80
C ASP A 185 -12.11 -5.44 12.03
N GLU A 186 -10.98 -6.14 11.80
CA GLU A 186 -9.89 -5.58 10.99
C GLU A 186 -10.32 -5.34 9.55
N LYS A 187 -11.00 -6.31 8.94
CA LYS A 187 -11.56 -6.15 7.58
C LYS A 187 -12.57 -5.02 7.52
N TRP A 188 -13.48 -4.95 8.49
CA TRP A 188 -14.49 -3.91 8.59
C TRP A 188 -13.86 -2.52 8.69
N PHE A 189 -12.86 -2.36 9.57
CA PHE A 189 -12.11 -1.11 9.69
C PHE A 189 -11.55 -0.64 8.35
N MET A 190 -10.85 -1.50 7.62
CA MET A 190 -10.28 -1.15 6.32
C MET A 190 -11.36 -0.84 5.27
N LYS A 191 -12.40 -1.66 5.18
CA LYS A 191 -13.49 -1.50 4.20
C LYS A 191 -14.26 -0.20 4.39
N ILE A 192 -14.54 0.21 5.63
CA ILE A 192 -15.20 1.50 5.91
C ILE A 192 -14.35 2.64 5.35
N HIS A 193 -13.06 2.67 5.64
CA HIS A 193 -12.17 3.72 5.16
C HIS A 193 -12.10 3.75 3.64
N GLN A 194 -12.02 2.59 3.00
CA GLN A 194 -12.02 2.50 1.54
C GLN A 194 -13.32 3.04 0.92
N VAL A 195 -14.48 2.70 1.47
CA VAL A 195 -15.76 3.21 0.99
C VAL A 195 -15.89 4.72 1.22
N ILE A 196 -15.41 5.26 2.35
CA ILE A 196 -15.36 6.70 2.59
C ILE A 196 -14.51 7.39 1.51
N ASP A 197 -13.30 6.90 1.25
CA ASP A 197 -12.40 7.46 0.23
C ASP A 197 -13.04 7.43 -1.17
N PHE A 198 -13.68 6.34 -1.56
CA PHE A 198 -14.45 6.28 -2.82
C PHE A 198 -15.61 7.27 -2.86
N THR A 199 -16.30 7.47 -1.73
CA THR A 199 -17.45 8.35 -1.65
C THR A 199 -17.06 9.82 -1.78
N ILE A 200 -15.93 10.23 -1.19
CA ILE A 200 -15.45 11.61 -1.26
C ILE A 200 -14.62 11.90 -2.52
N ALA A 201 -14.19 10.87 -3.24
CA ALA A 201 -13.32 10.99 -4.41
C ALA A 201 -13.78 12.05 -5.44
N PRO A 202 -15.07 12.10 -5.83
CA PRO A 202 -15.54 13.09 -6.80
C PRO A 202 -15.42 14.55 -6.32
N ALA A 203 -15.44 14.80 -5.01
CA ALA A 203 -15.34 16.14 -4.45
C ALA A 203 -13.89 16.65 -4.35
N ILE A 204 -12.87 15.78 -4.44
CA ILE A 204 -11.47 16.16 -4.25
C ILE A 204 -11.00 17.22 -5.26
N PRO A 205 -11.27 17.13 -6.58
CA PRO A 205 -10.88 18.17 -7.54
C PRO A 205 -11.50 19.51 -7.22
N GLU A 206 -12.78 19.54 -6.86
CA GLU A 206 -13.48 20.79 -6.49
C GLU A 206 -12.88 21.45 -5.24
N LEU A 207 -12.56 20.65 -4.22
CA LEU A 207 -11.88 21.13 -3.02
C LEU A 207 -10.48 21.67 -3.31
N ALA A 208 -9.73 21.01 -4.21
CA ALA A 208 -8.40 21.46 -4.58
C ALA A 208 -8.45 22.78 -5.38
N VAL A 209 -9.43 22.95 -6.28
CA VAL A 209 -9.66 24.23 -6.98
C VAL A 209 -10.04 25.33 -5.98
N ALA A 210 -10.96 25.07 -5.06
CA ALA A 210 -11.36 26.03 -4.04
C ALA A 210 -10.17 26.47 -3.16
N ALA A 211 -9.31 25.53 -2.77
CA ALA A 211 -8.10 25.83 -2.01
C ALA A 211 -7.06 26.64 -2.79
N ALA A 212 -6.99 26.47 -4.12
CA ALA A 212 -6.08 27.24 -4.97
C ALA A 212 -6.58 28.67 -5.24
N LEU A 213 -7.87 28.97 -5.01
CA LEU A 213 -8.49 30.29 -5.19
C LEU A 213 -8.53 31.12 -3.89
N SER A 214 -8.24 30.50 -2.74
CA SER A 214 -8.21 31.16 -1.42
C SER A 214 -6.86 31.78 -1.12
#